data_e6a9dd9aed2b5b9ef580a525f81a9c25
#
_entry.id   e6a9dd9aed2b5b9ef580a525f81a9c25
#
_cell.length_a   1.000
_cell.length_b   1.000
_cell.length_c   1.000
_cell.angle_alpha   90.00
_cell.angle_beta   90.00
_cell.angle_gamma   90.00
#
_symmetry.space_group_name_H-M   'P 1'
#
loop_
_entity.id
_entity.type
_entity.pdbx_description
1 polymer ?
#
loop_
_entity_poly.entity_id
_entity_poly.type
_entity_poly.pdbx_seq_one_letter_code
_entity_poly.pdbx_strand_id
1 'polypeptide(L)'
;MAKLVGLLVGIENTFPWPFIERVNERGRPDGIQAEMAVLGPPGEVEEPRYSVIVDRISHEVPFYRAHLKSAALMGTVVVNDPFWWNADEKFFECMLARKIGVAVPKTVLPNKEYEPGIDPNRSLRNMQYPVDWEGVVSYIGLPAVLKPNTGGGWRNVYVVWSMEELLHAYDQTGQLTMILQEFIDWDDYVRCIVVGEHVLPIRYDPKRQFFERYRIDEPVEGELRERAIADARTLTNALGYDMDTVEFAVKDGVLYAIDFLNPAPDFDNFSIKEHNFEWVLDHMSDLVLAYARGDRTPPWKGEHRWWRHVAEAEGKLEPRAVQWFLP
;
A
#
# COMPACT_ATOMS: atom_id res chain seq x y z
N MET A 1 -25.17 6.04 -20.38
CA MET A 1 -25.04 4.70 -19.78
C MET A 1 -24.87 4.86 -18.27
N ALA A 2 -25.41 3.94 -17.46
CA ALA A 2 -25.17 3.95 -16.02
C ALA A 2 -23.67 3.78 -15.77
N LYS A 3 -23.11 4.57 -14.85
CA LYS A 3 -21.71 4.43 -14.44
C LYS A 3 -21.63 3.32 -13.40
N LEU A 4 -20.81 2.31 -13.63
CA LEU A 4 -20.71 1.14 -12.78
C LEU A 4 -19.43 1.16 -11.95
N VAL A 5 -19.56 0.94 -10.64
CA VAL A 5 -18.46 0.77 -9.69
C VAL A 5 -18.35 -0.71 -9.35
N GLY A 6 -17.18 -1.29 -9.58
CA GLY A 6 -16.88 -2.68 -9.24
C GLY A 6 -16.10 -2.79 -7.93
N LEU A 7 -16.46 -3.74 -7.07
CA LEU A 7 -15.71 -4.06 -5.88
C LEU A 7 -15.07 -5.45 -6.00
N LEU A 8 -13.74 -5.52 -5.97
CA LEU A 8 -12.98 -6.76 -5.91
C LEU A 8 -12.54 -7.03 -4.48
N VAL A 9 -12.94 -8.16 -3.92
CA VAL A 9 -12.63 -8.54 -2.54
C VAL A 9 -12.10 -9.96 -2.44
N GLY A 10 -11.39 -10.25 -1.35
CA GLY A 10 -10.98 -11.58 -0.94
C GLY A 10 -11.97 -12.21 0.04
N ILE A 11 -11.47 -12.53 1.22
CA ILE A 11 -12.25 -13.20 2.28
C ILE A 11 -13.06 -12.24 3.17
N GLU A 12 -13.13 -10.96 2.84
CA GLU A 12 -13.85 -9.96 3.60
C GLU A 12 -15.35 -10.23 3.66
N ASN A 13 -15.95 -10.09 4.83
CA ASN A 13 -17.35 -10.42 5.05
C ASN A 13 -18.24 -9.23 5.39
N THR A 14 -17.73 -8.27 6.17
CA THR A 14 -18.58 -7.20 6.72
C THR A 14 -18.59 -5.94 5.86
N PHE A 15 -17.48 -5.59 5.22
CA PHE A 15 -17.36 -4.38 4.41
C PHE A 15 -18.10 -4.42 3.06
N PRO A 16 -18.05 -5.52 2.26
CA PRO A 16 -18.48 -5.47 0.87
C PRO A 16 -19.92 -5.03 0.65
N TRP A 17 -20.86 -5.64 1.34
CA TRP A 17 -22.28 -5.40 1.11
C TRP A 17 -22.75 -4.02 1.59
N PRO A 18 -22.42 -3.58 2.82
CA PRO A 18 -22.76 -2.22 3.25
C PRO A 18 -22.15 -1.13 2.37
N PHE A 19 -20.92 -1.34 1.86
CA PHE A 19 -20.31 -0.42 0.90
C PHE A 19 -21.11 -0.33 -0.41
N ILE A 20 -21.45 -1.46 -1.01
CA ILE A 20 -22.24 -1.52 -2.24
C ILE A 20 -23.62 -0.85 -2.04
N GLU A 21 -24.29 -1.13 -0.93
CA GLU A 21 -25.58 -0.52 -0.60
C GLU A 21 -25.46 1.00 -0.48
N ARG A 22 -24.45 1.50 0.23
CA ARG A 22 -24.22 2.93 0.44
C ARG A 22 -23.89 3.66 -0.87
N VAL A 23 -23.05 3.07 -1.71
CA VAL A 23 -22.75 3.63 -3.04
C VAL A 23 -24.02 3.65 -3.91
N ASN A 24 -24.83 2.59 -3.89
CA ASN A 24 -26.08 2.52 -4.65
C ASN A 24 -27.11 3.54 -4.16
N GLU A 25 -27.22 3.74 -2.85
CA GLU A 25 -28.11 4.74 -2.28
C GLU A 25 -27.71 6.16 -2.68
N ARG A 26 -26.45 6.52 -2.43
CA ARG A 26 -25.91 7.88 -2.66
C ARG A 26 -25.71 8.18 -4.16
N GLY A 27 -25.40 7.16 -4.96
CA GLY A 27 -25.14 7.28 -6.40
C GLY A 27 -26.38 7.31 -7.27
N ARG A 28 -27.55 6.91 -6.72
CA ARG A 28 -28.82 6.83 -7.46
C ARG A 28 -29.19 8.11 -8.23
N PRO A 29 -29.05 9.32 -7.66
CA PRO A 29 -29.39 10.55 -8.37
C PRO A 29 -28.54 10.78 -9.63
N ASP A 30 -27.31 10.25 -9.65
CA ASP A 30 -26.34 10.43 -10.73
C ASP A 30 -26.30 9.22 -11.69
N GLY A 31 -27.19 8.22 -11.48
CA GLY A 31 -27.20 6.99 -12.28
C GLY A 31 -25.97 6.11 -12.04
N ILE A 32 -25.33 6.22 -10.86
CA ILE A 32 -24.18 5.41 -10.46
C ILE A 32 -24.68 4.19 -9.68
N GLN A 33 -24.13 3.03 -10.00
CA GLN A 33 -24.42 1.76 -9.34
C GLN A 33 -23.11 1.05 -8.96
N ALA A 34 -23.14 0.29 -7.88
CA ALA A 34 -22.05 -0.57 -7.44
C ALA A 34 -22.48 -2.03 -7.38
N GLU A 35 -21.55 -2.92 -7.66
CA GLU A 35 -21.73 -4.37 -7.57
C GLU A 35 -20.42 -5.07 -7.21
N MET A 36 -20.50 -6.35 -6.80
CA MET A 36 -19.34 -7.21 -6.75
C MET A 36 -18.81 -7.40 -8.17
N ALA A 37 -17.52 -7.08 -8.38
CA ALA A 37 -16.92 -7.24 -9.70
C ALA A 37 -16.64 -8.72 -9.96
N VAL A 38 -17.21 -9.24 -11.05
CA VAL A 38 -16.93 -10.59 -11.54
C VAL A 38 -16.10 -10.45 -12.81
N LEU A 39 -14.84 -10.88 -12.73
CA LEU A 39 -13.89 -10.79 -13.82
C LEU A 39 -13.62 -12.17 -14.40
N GLY A 40 -13.89 -12.32 -15.69
CA GLY A 40 -13.53 -13.50 -16.48
C GLY A 40 -12.14 -13.33 -17.15
N PRO A 41 -11.71 -14.31 -17.99
CA PRO A 41 -10.52 -14.16 -18.80
C PRO A 41 -10.65 -12.91 -19.68
N PRO A 42 -9.73 -11.93 -19.58
CA PRO A 42 -9.80 -10.77 -20.45
C PRO A 42 -9.48 -11.20 -21.88
N GLY A 43 -10.43 -10.88 -22.79
CA GLY A 43 -10.15 -10.88 -24.22
C GLY A 43 -9.62 -9.52 -24.66
N GLU A 44 -9.70 -9.24 -25.93
CA GLU A 44 -9.60 -7.88 -26.45
C GLU A 44 -10.86 -7.12 -25.95
N VAL A 45 -10.66 -6.26 -24.97
CA VAL A 45 -11.76 -5.48 -24.35
C VAL A 45 -11.94 -4.21 -25.15
N GLU A 46 -13.04 -4.07 -25.84
CA GLU A 46 -13.35 -2.86 -26.62
C GLU A 46 -13.73 -1.67 -25.73
N GLU A 47 -14.46 -1.93 -24.64
CA GLU A 47 -14.83 -0.89 -23.65
C GLU A 47 -14.81 -1.46 -22.22
N PRO A 48 -14.35 -0.70 -21.22
CA PRO A 48 -14.35 -1.15 -19.84
C PRO A 48 -15.77 -1.18 -19.28
N ARG A 49 -16.14 -2.29 -18.63
CA ARG A 49 -17.43 -2.43 -17.94
C ARG A 49 -17.60 -1.46 -16.78
N TYR A 50 -16.51 -1.22 -16.03
CA TYR A 50 -16.52 -0.42 -14.82
C TYR A 50 -15.87 0.93 -15.06
N SER A 51 -16.49 2.00 -14.58
CA SER A 51 -15.88 3.33 -14.53
C SER A 51 -14.88 3.45 -13.37
N VAL A 52 -15.14 2.73 -12.27
CA VAL A 52 -14.27 2.64 -11.09
C VAL A 52 -14.21 1.20 -10.62
N ILE A 53 -13.04 0.72 -10.23
CA ILE A 53 -12.85 -0.55 -9.52
C ILE A 53 -12.10 -0.28 -8.22
N VAL A 54 -12.67 -0.74 -7.10
CA VAL A 54 -11.97 -0.81 -5.81
C VAL A 54 -11.32 -2.18 -5.71
N ASP A 55 -10.00 -2.19 -5.62
CA ASP A 55 -9.19 -3.41 -5.55
C ASP A 55 -8.77 -3.70 -4.11
N ARG A 56 -9.22 -4.84 -3.61
CA ARG A 56 -8.88 -5.31 -2.26
C ARG A 56 -8.31 -6.72 -2.24
N ILE A 57 -7.87 -7.26 -3.41
CA ILE A 57 -7.42 -8.66 -3.51
C ILE A 57 -6.22 -8.87 -4.45
N SER A 58 -5.96 -7.95 -5.37
CA SER A 58 -4.96 -8.23 -6.41
C SER A 58 -3.52 -8.31 -5.89
N HIS A 59 -3.27 -7.82 -4.67
CA HIS A 59 -1.99 -8.01 -3.97
C HIS A 59 -1.70 -9.50 -3.68
N GLU A 60 -2.72 -10.34 -3.57
CA GLU A 60 -2.59 -11.79 -3.38
C GLU A 60 -2.75 -12.57 -4.68
N VAL A 61 -3.56 -12.07 -5.64
CA VAL A 61 -3.95 -12.83 -6.83
C VAL A 61 -3.48 -12.11 -8.11
N PRO A 62 -2.36 -12.57 -8.71
CA PRO A 62 -1.76 -11.92 -9.89
C PRO A 62 -2.70 -11.81 -11.11
N PHE A 63 -3.68 -12.71 -11.25
CA PHE A 63 -4.70 -12.63 -12.30
C PHE A 63 -5.48 -11.31 -12.25
N TYR A 64 -5.97 -10.94 -11.08
CA TYR A 64 -6.69 -9.66 -10.92
C TYR A 64 -5.80 -8.46 -11.22
N ARG A 65 -4.55 -8.50 -10.78
CA ARG A 65 -3.58 -7.42 -11.06
C ARG A 65 -3.36 -7.20 -12.55
N ALA A 66 -3.19 -8.27 -13.31
CA ALA A 66 -3.04 -8.19 -14.76
C ALA A 66 -4.30 -7.59 -15.41
N HIS A 67 -5.50 -8.02 -14.97
CA HIS A 67 -6.77 -7.48 -15.45
C HIS A 67 -6.91 -5.99 -15.12
N LEU A 68 -6.61 -5.57 -13.88
CA LEU A 68 -6.71 -4.19 -13.44
C LEU A 68 -5.79 -3.24 -14.20
N LYS A 69 -4.58 -3.68 -14.57
CA LYS A 69 -3.68 -2.91 -15.43
C LYS A 69 -4.29 -2.68 -16.81
N SER A 70 -4.92 -3.71 -17.40
CA SER A 70 -5.63 -3.58 -18.66
C SER A 70 -6.84 -2.65 -18.52
N ALA A 71 -7.64 -2.80 -17.47
CA ALA A 71 -8.78 -1.92 -17.20
C ALA A 71 -8.37 -0.45 -17.04
N ALA A 72 -7.28 -0.18 -16.33
CA ALA A 72 -6.74 1.16 -16.16
C ALA A 72 -6.25 1.76 -17.49
N LEU A 73 -5.62 0.94 -18.35
CA LEU A 73 -5.23 1.35 -19.70
C LEU A 73 -6.45 1.76 -20.54
N MET A 74 -7.58 1.09 -20.36
CA MET A 74 -8.85 1.36 -21.05
C MET A 74 -9.67 2.50 -20.41
N GLY A 75 -9.17 3.14 -19.34
CA GLY A 75 -9.76 4.31 -18.71
C GLY A 75 -10.53 4.08 -17.43
N THR A 76 -10.63 2.85 -16.94
CA THR A 76 -11.18 2.57 -15.61
C THR A 76 -10.30 3.20 -14.53
N VAL A 77 -10.91 3.89 -13.57
CA VAL A 77 -10.20 4.31 -12.34
C VAL A 77 -10.06 3.11 -11.42
N VAL A 78 -8.84 2.75 -11.10
CA VAL A 78 -8.56 1.68 -10.13
C VAL A 78 -8.04 2.30 -8.84
N VAL A 79 -8.65 1.96 -7.73
CA VAL A 79 -8.23 2.34 -6.37
C VAL A 79 -7.59 1.11 -5.70
N ASN A 80 -6.26 1.08 -5.46
CA ASN A 80 -5.22 2.04 -5.80
C ASN A 80 -4.62 1.77 -7.19
N ASP A 81 -3.59 2.57 -7.56
CA ASP A 81 -2.87 2.42 -8.83
C ASP A 81 -2.28 1.01 -9.01
N PRO A 82 -2.76 0.23 -10.00
CA PRO A 82 -2.33 -1.16 -10.17
C PRO A 82 -0.91 -1.29 -10.73
N PHE A 83 -0.31 -0.21 -11.20
CA PHE A 83 1.07 -0.20 -11.70
C PHE A 83 2.06 0.11 -10.59
N TRP A 84 1.70 1.06 -9.70
CA TRP A 84 2.61 1.55 -8.68
C TRP A 84 2.79 0.56 -7.54
N TRP A 85 1.73 0.11 -6.92
CA TRP A 85 1.86 -0.77 -5.76
C TRP A 85 2.54 -2.12 -6.06
N ASN A 86 2.67 -2.47 -7.34
CA ASN A 86 3.44 -3.63 -7.76
C ASN A 86 4.96 -3.41 -7.64
N ALA A 87 5.38 -2.17 -7.49
CA ALA A 87 6.78 -1.78 -7.24
C ALA A 87 7.05 -1.51 -5.74
N ASP A 88 6.07 -1.79 -4.88
CA ASP A 88 6.18 -1.55 -3.45
C ASP A 88 7.22 -2.42 -2.79
N GLU A 89 8.21 -1.76 -2.24
CA GLU A 89 9.31 -2.37 -1.54
C GLU A 89 9.63 -1.58 -0.28
N LYS A 90 9.55 -2.24 0.88
CA LYS A 90 9.72 -1.61 2.20
C LYS A 90 11.02 -0.83 2.34
N PHE A 91 12.10 -1.28 1.68
CA PHE A 91 13.37 -0.55 1.72
C PHE A 91 13.27 0.78 0.98
N PHE A 92 12.73 0.77 -0.24
CA PHE A 92 12.51 1.99 -1.02
C PHE A 92 11.62 2.98 -0.27
N GLU A 93 10.56 2.50 0.32
CA GLU A 93 9.59 3.31 1.05
C GLU A 93 10.19 3.95 2.30
N CYS A 94 10.98 3.21 3.08
CA CYS A 94 11.73 3.78 4.20
C CYS A 94 12.68 4.89 3.73
N MET A 95 13.32 4.71 2.56
CA MET A 95 14.20 5.75 1.98
C MET A 95 13.40 6.96 1.51
N LEU A 96 12.24 6.74 0.87
CA LEU A 96 11.33 7.81 0.44
C LEU A 96 10.81 8.59 1.66
N ALA A 97 10.24 7.89 2.65
CA ALA A 97 9.72 8.51 3.88
C ALA A 97 10.75 9.42 4.54
N ARG A 98 11.99 8.93 4.69
CA ARG A 98 13.09 9.74 5.23
C ARG A 98 13.40 10.97 4.39
N LYS A 99 13.33 10.85 3.05
CA LYS A 99 13.59 11.96 2.12
C LYS A 99 12.52 13.05 2.18
N ILE A 100 11.27 12.67 2.45
CA ILE A 100 10.14 13.61 2.56
C ILE A 100 9.88 14.06 4.01
N GLY A 101 10.76 13.71 4.96
CA GLY A 101 10.75 14.21 6.33
C GLY A 101 9.88 13.44 7.31
N VAL A 102 9.41 12.25 6.96
CA VAL A 102 8.72 11.34 7.89
C VAL A 102 9.75 10.43 8.56
N ALA A 103 9.67 10.34 9.88
CA ALA A 103 10.59 9.49 10.62
C ALA A 103 10.30 8.01 10.37
N VAL A 104 11.37 7.25 10.14
CA VAL A 104 11.33 5.79 9.97
C VAL A 104 12.49 5.17 10.76
N PRO A 105 12.37 3.92 11.24
CA PRO A 105 13.48 3.23 11.88
C PRO A 105 14.68 3.11 10.93
N LYS A 106 15.89 2.99 11.48
CA LYS A 106 17.05 2.64 10.66
C LYS A 106 16.78 1.32 9.94
N THR A 107 17.11 1.27 8.67
CA THR A 107 16.80 0.10 7.83
C THR A 107 17.96 -0.20 6.91
N VAL A 108 18.32 -1.47 6.80
CA VAL A 108 19.36 -2.00 5.90
C VAL A 108 18.78 -3.11 5.06
N LEU A 109 19.26 -3.23 3.82
CA LEU A 109 18.94 -4.31 2.88
C LEU A 109 20.16 -5.22 2.77
N PRO A 110 20.27 -6.31 3.56
CA PRO A 110 21.40 -7.22 3.47
C PRO A 110 21.38 -8.00 2.14
N ASN A 111 22.58 -8.30 1.63
CA ASN A 111 22.72 -9.15 0.46
C ASN A 111 22.09 -10.52 0.71
N LYS A 112 21.60 -11.17 -0.33
CA LYS A 112 20.98 -12.48 -0.25
C LYS A 112 21.58 -13.45 -1.26
N GLU A 113 21.58 -14.74 -0.91
CA GLU A 113 21.84 -15.81 -1.85
C GLU A 113 20.71 -15.92 -2.89
N TYR A 114 21.08 -16.37 -4.08
CA TYR A 114 20.16 -16.48 -5.21
C TYR A 114 19.86 -17.93 -5.55
N GLU A 115 18.98 -18.11 -6.53
CA GLU A 115 18.52 -19.44 -6.96
C GLU A 115 19.67 -20.44 -7.18
N PRO A 116 19.46 -21.72 -6.85
CA PRO A 116 20.42 -22.77 -7.17
C PRO A 116 20.80 -22.75 -8.66
N GLY A 117 22.11 -22.73 -8.93
CA GLY A 117 22.66 -22.65 -10.28
C GLY A 117 23.17 -21.27 -10.69
N ILE A 118 22.91 -20.21 -9.92
CA ILE A 118 23.61 -18.96 -10.08
C ILE A 118 24.98 -19.08 -9.40
N ASP A 119 26.06 -18.99 -10.19
CA ASP A 119 27.42 -18.94 -9.66
C ASP A 119 27.69 -17.52 -9.11
N PRO A 120 27.87 -17.36 -7.78
CA PRO A 120 28.11 -16.04 -7.19
C PRO A 120 29.32 -15.33 -7.78
N ASN A 121 30.39 -16.06 -8.09
CA ASN A 121 31.63 -15.47 -8.62
C ASN A 121 31.46 -14.97 -10.06
N ARG A 122 30.49 -15.49 -10.81
CA ARG A 122 30.25 -15.12 -12.22
C ARG A 122 29.08 -14.17 -12.38
N SER A 123 28.01 -14.36 -11.59
CA SER A 123 26.74 -13.65 -11.75
C SER A 123 26.59 -12.48 -10.78
N LEU A 124 27.28 -12.48 -9.64
CA LEU A 124 27.14 -11.48 -8.56
C LEU A 124 28.36 -10.57 -8.44
N ARG A 125 29.01 -10.25 -9.56
CA ARG A 125 30.26 -9.45 -9.59
C ARG A 125 30.11 -8.03 -9.02
N ASN A 126 28.90 -7.52 -8.99
CA ASN A 126 28.59 -6.18 -8.51
C ASN A 126 28.10 -6.18 -7.04
N MET A 127 28.10 -7.33 -6.40
CA MET A 127 27.68 -7.47 -5.01
C MET A 127 28.88 -7.51 -4.09
N GLN A 128 28.85 -6.70 -3.04
CA GLN A 128 29.86 -6.78 -1.98
C GLN A 128 29.53 -7.98 -1.09
N TYR A 129 30.47 -8.92 -1.04
CA TYR A 129 30.33 -10.16 -0.28
C TYR A 129 31.65 -10.51 0.41
N PRO A 130 31.65 -11.09 1.62
CA PRO A 130 30.49 -11.41 2.46
C PRO A 130 29.81 -10.18 3.05
N VAL A 131 28.59 -10.36 3.58
CA VAL A 131 27.88 -9.30 4.31
C VAL A 131 28.67 -8.94 5.57
N ASP A 132 28.92 -7.66 5.79
CA ASP A 132 29.47 -7.14 7.03
C ASP A 132 28.38 -7.08 8.11
N TRP A 133 28.06 -8.23 8.69
CA TRP A 133 27.03 -8.33 9.73
C TRP A 133 27.37 -7.55 11.00
N GLU A 134 28.65 -7.42 11.35
CA GLU A 134 29.07 -6.65 12.52
C GLU A 134 28.78 -5.15 12.29
N GLY A 135 29.14 -4.64 11.12
CA GLY A 135 28.83 -3.27 10.72
C GLY A 135 27.32 -3.01 10.62
N VAL A 136 26.55 -3.95 10.06
CA VAL A 136 25.08 -3.87 9.97
C VAL A 136 24.45 -3.80 11.36
N VAL A 137 24.81 -4.70 12.27
CA VAL A 137 24.27 -4.72 13.64
C VAL A 137 24.73 -3.51 14.45
N SER A 138 25.97 -3.05 14.25
CA SER A 138 26.46 -1.82 14.89
C SER A 138 25.64 -0.58 14.48
N TYR A 139 25.15 -0.54 13.24
CA TYR A 139 24.32 0.56 12.72
C TYR A 139 22.86 0.47 13.18
N ILE A 140 22.28 -0.73 13.09
CA ILE A 140 20.84 -0.96 13.40
C ILE A 140 20.61 -1.03 14.91
N GLY A 141 21.48 -1.73 15.64
CA GLY A 141 21.26 -2.11 17.04
C GLY A 141 20.51 -3.44 17.17
N LEU A 142 20.47 -3.94 18.41
CA LEU A 142 19.65 -5.10 18.81
C LEU A 142 18.85 -4.70 20.05
N PRO A 143 17.58 -5.19 20.18
CA PRO A 143 16.91 -6.06 19.21
C PRO A 143 16.61 -5.38 17.88
N ALA A 144 16.40 -6.19 16.83
CA ALA A 144 16.07 -5.72 15.48
C ALA A 144 14.93 -6.57 14.88
N VAL A 145 14.29 -6.05 13.84
CA VAL A 145 13.23 -6.74 13.09
C VAL A 145 13.76 -7.14 11.72
N LEU A 146 13.84 -8.43 11.47
CA LEU A 146 14.10 -8.99 10.14
C LEU A 146 12.76 -9.32 9.48
N LYS A 147 12.47 -8.71 8.32
CA LYS A 147 11.20 -8.91 7.60
C LYS A 147 11.41 -8.87 6.09
N PRO A 148 10.52 -9.52 5.30
CA PRO A 148 10.60 -9.45 3.84
C PRO A 148 10.48 -8.01 3.32
N ASN A 149 11.26 -7.70 2.29
CA ASN A 149 11.19 -6.42 1.58
C ASN A 149 9.84 -6.22 0.89
N THR A 150 9.20 -7.31 0.45
CA THR A 150 7.88 -7.32 -0.18
C THR A 150 6.91 -8.22 0.57
N GLY A 151 5.60 -7.96 0.41
CA GLY A 151 4.53 -8.75 1.04
C GLY A 151 4.17 -8.28 2.44
N GLY A 152 3.19 -8.96 3.06
CA GLY A 152 2.59 -8.59 4.34
C GLY A 152 2.09 -9.80 5.14
N GLY A 153 1.19 -9.57 6.09
CA GLY A 153 0.54 -10.61 6.88
C GLY A 153 1.46 -11.30 7.90
N TRP A 154 2.49 -10.63 8.38
CA TRP A 154 3.43 -11.14 9.40
C TRP A 154 4.21 -12.40 8.98
N ARG A 155 4.19 -12.77 7.71
CA ARG A 155 4.94 -13.92 7.20
C ARG A 155 6.44 -13.61 7.17
N ASN A 156 7.25 -14.52 7.73
CA ASN A 156 8.71 -14.39 7.80
C ASN A 156 9.20 -13.10 8.49
N VAL A 157 8.48 -12.65 9.52
CA VAL A 157 8.87 -11.53 10.37
C VAL A 157 9.46 -12.07 11.67
N TYR A 158 10.70 -11.68 11.99
CA TYR A 158 11.44 -12.15 13.15
C TYR A 158 11.95 -10.95 13.96
N VAL A 159 11.71 -10.98 15.27
CA VAL A 159 12.41 -10.10 16.21
C VAL A 159 13.63 -10.86 16.69
N VAL A 160 14.82 -10.29 16.47
CA VAL A 160 16.08 -10.93 16.79
C VAL A 160 16.82 -10.15 17.87
N TRP A 161 17.32 -10.84 18.87
CA TRP A 161 17.93 -10.25 20.06
C TRP A 161 19.45 -10.43 20.10
N SER A 162 19.97 -11.27 19.23
CA SER A 162 21.41 -11.55 19.12
C SER A 162 21.83 -11.75 17.67
N MET A 163 23.14 -11.67 17.43
CA MET A 163 23.74 -12.00 16.13
C MET A 163 23.43 -13.45 15.73
N GLU A 164 23.45 -14.37 16.67
CA GLU A 164 23.16 -15.79 16.41
C GLU A 164 21.72 -15.98 15.93
N GLU A 165 20.74 -15.37 16.62
CA GLU A 165 19.33 -15.38 16.21
C GLU A 165 19.14 -14.72 14.84
N LEU A 166 19.81 -13.60 14.58
CA LEU A 166 19.76 -12.91 13.29
C LEU A 166 20.23 -13.82 12.16
N LEU A 167 21.41 -14.41 12.28
CA LEU A 167 21.96 -15.27 11.24
C LEU A 167 21.09 -16.52 11.02
N HIS A 168 20.61 -17.13 12.11
CA HIS A 168 19.70 -18.26 12.02
C HIS A 168 18.38 -17.90 11.30
N ALA A 169 17.74 -16.82 11.69
CA ALA A 169 16.52 -16.35 11.04
C ALA A 169 16.75 -16.00 9.57
N TYR A 170 17.86 -15.32 9.26
CA TYR A 170 18.23 -14.94 7.90
C TYR A 170 18.41 -16.16 6.99
N ASP A 171 19.09 -17.22 7.47
CA ASP A 171 19.27 -18.46 6.72
C ASP A 171 17.94 -19.14 6.41
N GLN A 172 17.00 -19.12 7.36
CA GLN A 172 15.68 -19.73 7.17
C GLN A 172 14.82 -19.01 6.11
N THR A 173 15.10 -17.76 5.79
CA THR A 173 14.31 -17.00 4.80
C THR A 173 14.62 -17.38 3.35
N GLY A 174 15.59 -18.30 3.12
CA GLY A 174 15.91 -18.80 1.78
C GLY A 174 16.26 -17.65 0.82
N GLN A 175 15.55 -17.55 -0.28
CA GLN A 175 15.79 -16.57 -1.35
C GLN A 175 15.03 -15.24 -1.18
N LEU A 176 14.27 -15.08 -0.09
CA LEU A 176 13.52 -13.84 0.14
C LEU A 176 14.47 -12.67 0.32
N THR A 177 14.27 -11.61 -0.41
CA THR A 177 14.92 -10.33 -0.15
C THR A 177 14.39 -9.79 1.18
N MET A 178 15.27 -9.64 2.17
CA MET A 178 14.91 -9.23 3.52
C MET A 178 15.42 -7.82 3.80
N ILE A 179 14.74 -7.09 4.68
CA ILE A 179 15.27 -5.90 5.34
C ILE A 179 15.51 -6.21 6.81
N LEU A 180 16.56 -5.61 7.37
CA LEU A 180 16.79 -5.55 8.80
C LEU A 180 16.52 -4.13 9.27
N GLN A 181 15.61 -3.99 10.23
CA GLN A 181 15.11 -2.72 10.72
C GLN A 181 15.32 -2.60 12.22
N GLU A 182 15.67 -1.39 12.70
CA GLU A 182 15.74 -1.02 14.10
C GLU A 182 14.40 -1.35 14.80
N PHE A 183 14.47 -2.02 15.93
CA PHE A 183 13.30 -2.27 16.76
C PHE A 183 12.98 -1.02 17.58
N ILE A 184 11.79 -0.45 17.36
CA ILE A 184 11.33 0.67 18.16
C ILE A 184 10.56 0.12 19.36
N ASP A 185 11.11 0.27 20.55
CA ASP A 185 10.41 -0.05 21.82
C ASP A 185 9.47 1.09 22.15
N TRP A 186 8.26 1.02 21.63
CA TRP A 186 7.29 2.11 21.62
C TRP A 186 6.61 2.32 22.97
N ASP A 187 6.28 3.58 23.26
CA ASP A 187 5.45 4.01 24.39
C ASP A 187 3.97 4.00 24.00
N ASP A 188 3.67 4.28 22.72
CA ASP A 188 2.35 4.32 22.16
C ASP A 188 2.40 3.82 20.70
N TYR A 189 1.25 3.45 20.15
CA TYR A 189 1.15 2.95 18.79
C TYR A 189 -0.13 3.45 18.12
N VAL A 190 0.01 4.06 16.96
CA VAL A 190 -1.09 4.65 16.20
C VAL A 190 -1.19 3.99 14.85
N ARG A 191 -2.38 3.57 14.47
CA ARG A 191 -2.70 3.12 13.11
C ARG A 191 -3.65 4.12 12.48
N CYS A 192 -3.25 4.67 11.35
CA CYS A 192 -4.06 5.61 10.57
C CYS A 192 -4.73 4.89 9.42
N ILE A 193 -6.06 4.92 9.37
CA ILE A 193 -6.80 4.54 8.16
C ILE A 193 -6.86 5.76 7.25
N VAL A 194 -6.46 5.60 5.99
CA VAL A 194 -6.46 6.66 4.98
C VAL A 194 -7.44 6.33 3.88
N VAL A 195 -8.34 7.28 3.56
CA VAL A 195 -9.27 7.20 2.44
C VAL A 195 -9.31 8.56 1.74
N GLY A 196 -8.74 8.64 0.56
CA GLY A 196 -8.56 9.90 -0.16
C GLY A 196 -7.81 10.94 0.67
N GLU A 197 -8.44 12.09 0.92
CA GLU A 197 -7.85 13.16 1.73
C GLU A 197 -8.11 12.97 3.25
N HIS A 198 -8.85 11.95 3.63
CA HIS A 198 -9.29 11.75 5.01
C HIS A 198 -8.39 10.74 5.72
N VAL A 199 -8.02 11.07 6.95
CA VAL A 199 -7.18 10.23 7.81
C VAL A 199 -7.84 10.05 9.16
N LEU A 200 -7.98 8.82 9.59
CA LEU A 200 -8.51 8.42 10.88
C LEU A 200 -7.43 7.77 11.73
N PRO A 201 -6.77 8.51 12.64
CA PRO A 201 -5.83 7.92 13.59
C PRO A 201 -6.57 7.17 14.67
N ILE A 202 -6.15 5.94 14.94
CA ILE A 202 -6.73 5.07 15.98
C ILE A 202 -5.57 4.50 16.80
N ARG A 203 -5.70 4.48 18.12
CA ARG A 203 -4.74 3.74 18.95
C ARG A 203 -4.83 2.26 18.65
N TYR A 204 -3.68 1.64 18.51
CA TYR A 204 -3.56 0.26 18.11
C TYR A 204 -2.54 -0.46 18.98
N ASP A 205 -2.82 -1.69 19.35
CA ASP A 205 -1.88 -2.52 20.10
C ASP A 205 -1.67 -3.87 19.40
N PRO A 206 -0.60 -4.02 18.62
CA PRO A 206 -0.34 -5.25 17.88
C PRO A 206 -0.11 -6.47 18.77
N LYS A 207 0.18 -6.28 20.07
CA LYS A 207 0.40 -7.37 21.05
C LYS A 207 -0.89 -7.99 21.54
N ARG A 208 -2.04 -7.32 21.36
CA ARG A 208 -3.35 -7.83 21.79
C ARG A 208 -3.93 -8.84 20.82
N GLN A 209 -4.98 -9.53 21.26
CA GLN A 209 -5.77 -10.39 20.40
C GLN A 209 -6.39 -9.57 19.25
N PHE A 210 -6.55 -10.20 18.10
CA PHE A 210 -6.95 -9.54 16.84
C PHE A 210 -8.13 -8.56 16.99
N PHE A 211 -9.19 -8.94 17.72
CA PHE A 211 -10.38 -8.11 17.92
C PHE A 211 -10.23 -6.97 18.93
N GLU A 212 -9.12 -6.93 19.68
CA GLU A 212 -8.85 -5.96 20.73
C GLU A 212 -7.73 -4.98 20.37
N ARG A 213 -7.17 -5.12 19.18
CA ARG A 213 -6.04 -4.30 18.74
C ARG A 213 -6.40 -2.84 18.55
N TYR A 214 -7.61 -2.55 18.04
CA TYR A 214 -8.09 -1.19 17.86
C TYR A 214 -8.71 -0.68 19.17
N ARG A 215 -8.06 0.32 19.75
CA ARG A 215 -8.39 0.89 21.07
C ARG A 215 -9.27 2.13 20.92
N ILE A 216 -10.55 1.92 20.60
CA ILE A 216 -11.51 3.02 20.35
C ILE A 216 -11.83 3.86 21.58
N ASP A 217 -11.68 3.27 22.79
CA ASP A 217 -11.94 3.96 24.05
C ASP A 217 -10.81 4.94 24.43
N GLU A 218 -9.72 4.94 23.68
CA GLU A 218 -8.56 5.77 23.94
C GLU A 218 -8.26 6.62 22.68
N PRO A 219 -8.92 7.77 22.52
CA PRO A 219 -8.77 8.59 21.32
C PRO A 219 -7.33 9.10 21.17
N VAL A 220 -6.88 9.22 19.94
CA VAL A 220 -5.66 9.95 19.61
C VAL A 220 -6.00 11.43 19.55
N GLU A 221 -5.37 12.24 20.40
CA GLU A 221 -5.70 13.67 20.55
C GLU A 221 -4.46 14.57 20.48
N GLY A 222 -4.70 15.88 20.41
CA GLY A 222 -3.69 16.92 20.47
C GLY A 222 -2.64 16.80 19.36
N GLU A 223 -1.39 17.14 19.69
CA GLU A 223 -0.27 17.17 18.77
C GLU A 223 0.02 15.79 18.13
N LEU A 224 -0.15 14.72 18.89
CA LEU A 224 0.02 13.35 18.37
C LEU A 224 -0.95 13.08 17.22
N ARG A 225 -2.21 13.48 17.36
CA ARG A 225 -3.22 13.31 16.30
C ARG A 225 -2.89 14.14 15.08
N GLU A 226 -2.55 15.40 15.25
CA GLU A 226 -2.21 16.31 14.15
C GLU A 226 -1.01 15.80 13.37
N ARG A 227 0.02 15.36 14.08
CA ARG A 227 1.23 14.80 13.48
C ARG A 227 0.96 13.49 12.75
N ALA A 228 0.21 12.57 13.34
CA ALA A 228 -0.14 11.30 12.71
C ALA A 228 -0.91 11.51 11.38
N ILE A 229 -1.85 12.47 11.37
CA ILE A 229 -2.58 12.85 10.15
C ILE A 229 -1.63 13.43 9.11
N ALA A 230 -0.77 14.37 9.49
CA ALA A 230 0.15 15.03 8.57
C ALA A 230 1.14 14.04 7.95
N ASP A 231 1.75 13.18 8.77
CA ASP A 231 2.74 12.21 8.32
C ASP A 231 2.09 11.11 7.45
N ALA A 232 0.90 10.60 7.82
CA ALA A 232 0.17 9.63 7.02
C ALA A 232 -0.21 10.20 5.64
N ARG A 233 -0.72 11.43 5.58
CA ARG A 233 -1.03 12.12 4.30
C ARG A 233 0.21 12.36 3.47
N THR A 234 1.33 12.74 4.08
CA THR A 234 2.59 12.96 3.39
C THR A 234 3.07 11.67 2.70
N LEU A 235 2.98 10.54 3.39
CA LEU A 235 3.34 9.23 2.86
C LEU A 235 2.40 8.80 1.73
N THR A 236 1.09 8.78 1.97
CA THR A 236 0.11 8.30 0.99
C THR A 236 0.04 9.17 -0.26
N ASN A 237 0.20 10.48 -0.12
CA ASN A 237 0.30 11.39 -1.27
C ASN A 237 1.57 11.13 -2.10
N ALA A 238 2.72 10.91 -1.44
CA ALA A 238 3.97 10.61 -2.15
C ALA A 238 3.93 9.24 -2.86
N LEU A 239 3.17 8.31 -2.32
CA LEU A 239 2.97 6.97 -2.89
C LEU A 239 1.79 6.88 -3.86
N GLY A 240 0.94 7.91 -3.92
CA GLY A 240 -0.22 7.93 -4.82
C GLY A 240 -1.36 7.01 -4.36
N TYR A 241 -1.50 6.75 -3.06
CA TYR A 241 -2.55 5.90 -2.51
C TYR A 241 -3.76 6.71 -2.06
N ASP A 242 -4.93 6.24 -2.49
CA ASP A 242 -6.22 6.71 -2.00
C ASP A 242 -6.79 5.85 -0.88
N MET A 243 -6.27 4.65 -0.70
CA MET A 243 -6.73 3.69 0.32
C MET A 243 -5.51 3.00 0.92
N ASP A 244 -5.28 3.21 2.22
CA ASP A 244 -4.09 2.67 2.88
C ASP A 244 -4.29 2.59 4.40
N THR A 245 -3.41 1.88 5.09
CA THR A 245 -3.15 2.06 6.51
C THR A 245 -1.68 2.33 6.78
N VAL A 246 -1.44 3.34 7.61
CA VAL A 246 -0.10 3.72 8.07
C VAL A 246 0.03 3.41 9.55
N GLU A 247 1.04 2.63 9.91
CA GLU A 247 1.34 2.24 11.28
C GLU A 247 2.52 3.04 11.82
N PHE A 248 2.31 3.70 12.95
CA PHE A 248 3.31 4.47 13.66
C PHE A 248 3.61 3.87 15.03
N ALA A 249 4.87 3.52 15.26
CA ALA A 249 5.40 3.29 16.59
C ALA A 249 5.82 4.65 17.18
N VAL A 250 5.31 5.02 18.34
CA VAL A 250 5.61 6.29 18.98
C VAL A 250 6.62 6.06 20.10
N LYS A 251 7.77 6.74 20.02
CA LYS A 251 8.83 6.68 21.04
C LYS A 251 9.35 8.07 21.31
N ASP A 252 9.36 8.45 22.59
CA ASP A 252 9.84 9.77 23.06
C ASP A 252 9.22 10.94 22.25
N GLY A 253 7.93 10.83 21.92
CA GLY A 253 7.18 11.83 21.14
C GLY A 253 7.45 11.81 19.62
N VAL A 254 8.29 10.91 19.12
CA VAL A 254 8.56 10.73 17.67
C VAL A 254 7.68 9.62 17.12
N LEU A 255 6.99 9.89 16.00
CA LEU A 255 6.20 8.91 15.26
C LEU A 255 7.09 8.27 14.20
N TYR A 256 7.45 7.02 14.40
CA TYR A 256 8.19 6.23 13.41
C TYR A 256 7.23 5.44 12.55
N ALA A 257 7.14 5.75 11.26
CA ALA A 257 6.37 4.94 10.32
C ALA A 257 7.09 3.60 10.11
N ILE A 258 6.41 2.51 10.48
CA ILE A 258 7.01 1.16 10.48
C ILE A 258 6.38 0.20 9.47
N ASP A 259 5.12 0.43 9.11
CA ASP A 259 4.42 -0.25 8.03
C ASP A 259 3.37 0.72 7.45
N PHE A 260 3.45 1.01 6.17
CA PHE A 260 2.63 2.03 5.54
C PHE A 260 2.31 1.74 4.07
N LEU A 261 2.26 0.45 3.76
CA LEU A 261 1.84 -0.07 2.48
C LEU A 261 0.85 -1.20 2.70
N ASN A 262 -0.37 -0.82 2.89
CA ASN A 262 -1.46 -1.76 2.99
C ASN A 262 -2.59 -1.32 2.06
N PRO A 263 -2.48 -1.63 0.73
CA PRO A 263 -3.45 -1.21 -0.26
C PRO A 263 -4.83 -1.84 -0.08
N ALA A 264 -4.96 -2.84 0.78
CA ALA A 264 -6.21 -3.46 1.17
C ALA A 264 -6.35 -3.49 2.71
N PRO A 265 -6.55 -2.32 3.35
CA PRO A 265 -6.67 -2.21 4.80
C PRO A 265 -7.74 -3.13 5.37
N ASP A 266 -7.57 -3.58 6.62
CA ASP A 266 -8.63 -4.26 7.35
C ASP A 266 -9.80 -3.29 7.61
N PHE A 267 -10.90 -3.51 6.90
CA PHE A 267 -12.15 -2.77 7.03
C PHE A 267 -13.25 -3.62 7.68
N ASP A 268 -12.89 -4.71 8.33
CA ASP A 268 -13.87 -5.56 9.00
C ASP A 268 -14.43 -4.87 10.24
N ASN A 269 -15.77 -4.83 10.35
CA ASN A 269 -16.46 -4.20 11.48
C ASN A 269 -16.05 -4.78 12.84
N PHE A 270 -15.76 -6.09 12.89
CA PHE A 270 -15.30 -6.71 14.13
C PHE A 270 -13.93 -6.20 14.58
N SER A 271 -13.08 -5.85 13.62
CA SER A 271 -11.75 -5.30 13.88
C SER A 271 -11.81 -3.82 14.25
N ILE A 272 -12.28 -2.98 13.33
CA ILE A 272 -12.20 -1.52 13.46
C ILE A 272 -13.34 -0.91 14.28
N LYS A 273 -14.36 -1.69 14.64
CA LYS A 273 -15.56 -1.32 15.39
C LYS A 273 -16.53 -0.39 14.62
N GLU A 274 -17.79 -0.42 15.02
CA GLU A 274 -18.91 0.21 14.31
C GLU A 274 -18.66 1.67 13.92
N HIS A 275 -18.19 2.49 14.87
CA HIS A 275 -17.99 3.92 14.61
C HIS A 275 -16.94 4.17 13.51
N ASN A 276 -15.84 3.44 13.54
CA ASN A 276 -14.78 3.56 12.53
C ASN A 276 -15.22 2.92 11.22
N PHE A 277 -16.01 1.86 11.29
CA PHE A 277 -16.58 1.18 10.14
C PHE A 277 -17.51 2.10 9.33
N GLU A 278 -18.42 2.81 10.04
CA GLU A 278 -19.28 3.81 9.43
C GLU A 278 -18.47 4.94 8.76
N TRP A 279 -17.41 5.40 9.43
CA TRP A 279 -16.51 6.39 8.87
C TRP A 279 -15.85 5.89 7.56
N VAL A 280 -15.39 4.65 7.55
CA VAL A 280 -14.81 4.02 6.34
C VAL A 280 -15.83 3.92 5.22
N LEU A 281 -17.04 3.43 5.53
CA LEU A 281 -18.11 3.32 4.54
C LEU A 281 -18.46 4.66 3.90
N ASP A 282 -18.55 5.72 4.72
CA ASP A 282 -18.86 7.06 4.24
C ASP A 282 -17.79 7.58 3.29
N HIS A 283 -16.53 7.57 3.73
CA HIS A 283 -15.44 8.15 2.96
C HIS A 283 -15.07 7.32 1.72
N MET A 284 -15.14 5.98 1.80
CA MET A 284 -14.94 5.12 0.63
C MET A 284 -16.07 5.32 -0.41
N SER A 285 -17.31 5.47 0.04
CA SER A 285 -18.44 5.74 -0.86
C SER A 285 -18.29 7.10 -1.54
N ASP A 286 -17.95 8.15 -0.78
CA ASP A 286 -17.74 9.49 -1.33
C ASP A 286 -16.56 9.52 -2.32
N LEU A 287 -15.47 8.81 -2.03
CA LEU A 287 -14.32 8.69 -2.91
C LEU A 287 -14.69 8.07 -4.27
N VAL A 288 -15.36 6.92 -4.27
CA VAL A 288 -15.71 6.24 -5.53
C VAL A 288 -16.76 6.98 -6.31
N LEU A 289 -17.70 7.66 -5.64
CA LEU A 289 -18.70 8.51 -6.27
C LEU A 289 -18.07 9.73 -6.93
N ALA A 290 -17.08 10.37 -6.27
CA ALA A 290 -16.34 11.48 -6.85
C ALA A 290 -15.59 11.05 -8.12
N TYR A 291 -14.96 9.88 -8.12
CA TYR A 291 -14.34 9.32 -9.32
C TYR A 291 -15.36 9.00 -10.42
N ALA A 292 -16.46 8.35 -10.08
CA ALA A 292 -17.49 8.00 -11.03
C ALA A 292 -18.18 9.23 -11.65
N ARG A 293 -18.33 10.31 -10.91
CA ARG A 293 -18.82 11.60 -11.42
C ARG A 293 -17.81 12.28 -12.34
N GLY A 294 -16.52 12.11 -12.09
CA GLY A 294 -15.42 12.83 -12.72
C GLY A 294 -15.01 14.10 -11.95
N ASP A 295 -15.47 14.22 -10.70
CA ASP A 295 -15.15 15.34 -9.80
C ASP A 295 -13.74 15.23 -9.22
N ARG A 296 -13.18 14.00 -9.23
CA ARG A 296 -11.82 13.70 -8.76
C ARG A 296 -11.03 13.01 -9.87
N THR A 297 -9.75 13.37 -9.98
CA THR A 297 -8.78 12.67 -10.82
C THR A 297 -7.89 11.82 -9.93
N PRO A 298 -7.64 10.53 -10.28
CA PRO A 298 -6.72 9.71 -9.51
C PRO A 298 -5.32 10.35 -9.45
N PRO A 299 -4.60 10.26 -8.31
CA PRO A 299 -3.29 10.89 -8.14
C PRO A 299 -2.28 10.43 -9.21
N TRP A 300 -2.40 9.20 -9.68
CA TRP A 300 -1.50 8.59 -10.67
C TRP A 300 -1.86 8.88 -12.13
N LYS A 301 -3.05 9.43 -12.41
CA LYS A 301 -3.50 9.65 -13.79
C LYS A 301 -2.65 10.72 -14.48
N GLY A 302 -2.02 10.34 -15.57
CA GLY A 302 -1.12 11.20 -16.34
C GLY A 302 0.36 11.05 -15.96
N GLU A 303 0.68 10.40 -14.86
CA GLU A 303 2.06 10.20 -14.40
C GLU A 303 2.77 9.05 -15.14
N HIS A 304 2.03 8.05 -15.58
CA HIS A 304 2.60 6.94 -16.33
C HIS A 304 3.06 7.34 -17.72
N ARG A 305 4.25 6.93 -18.13
CA ARG A 305 4.82 7.21 -19.46
C ARG A 305 3.90 6.78 -20.60
N TRP A 306 3.31 5.59 -20.50
CA TRP A 306 2.43 5.04 -21.53
C TRP A 306 1.16 5.86 -21.72
N TRP A 307 0.63 6.51 -20.68
CA TRP A 307 -0.60 7.29 -20.73
C TRP A 307 -0.54 8.38 -21.79
N ARG A 308 0.59 9.09 -21.86
CA ARG A 308 0.77 10.15 -22.86
C ARG A 308 0.72 9.59 -24.28
N HIS A 309 1.41 8.47 -24.53
CA HIS A 309 1.42 7.83 -25.85
C HIS A 309 0.03 7.34 -26.28
N VAL A 310 -0.74 6.80 -25.34
CA VAL A 310 -2.15 6.43 -25.59
C VAL A 310 -2.97 7.67 -25.90
N ALA A 311 -2.87 8.72 -25.10
CA ALA A 311 -3.62 9.96 -25.32
C ALA A 311 -3.26 10.65 -26.66
N GLU A 312 -1.99 10.60 -27.09
CA GLU A 312 -1.54 11.05 -28.41
C GLU A 312 -2.14 10.19 -29.53
N ALA A 313 -2.12 8.86 -29.39
CA ALA A 313 -2.68 7.93 -30.37
C ALA A 313 -4.21 8.05 -30.50
N GLU A 314 -4.90 8.39 -29.42
CA GLU A 314 -6.35 8.64 -29.42
C GLU A 314 -6.73 10.07 -29.83
N GLY A 315 -5.77 10.92 -30.18
CA GLY A 315 -5.99 12.31 -30.57
C GLY A 315 -6.43 13.23 -29.43
N LYS A 316 -6.23 12.84 -28.19
CA LYS A 316 -6.55 13.62 -26.99
C LYS A 316 -5.44 14.61 -26.58
N LEU A 317 -4.25 14.42 -27.11
CA LEU A 317 -3.09 15.30 -26.95
C LEU A 317 -2.38 15.49 -28.29
N GLU A 318 -1.83 16.67 -28.51
CA GLU A 318 -0.96 16.93 -29.64
C GLU A 318 0.35 16.10 -29.51
N PRO A 319 0.78 15.43 -30.59
CA PRO A 319 2.06 14.72 -30.59
C PRO A 319 3.21 15.66 -30.26
N ARG A 320 4.15 15.25 -29.43
CA ARG A 320 5.39 16.02 -29.27
C ARG A 320 6.15 16.05 -30.60
N ALA A 321 6.55 17.24 -31.03
CA ALA A 321 7.51 17.36 -32.12
C ALA A 321 8.79 16.59 -31.72
N VAL A 322 9.08 15.51 -32.41
CA VAL A 322 10.31 14.77 -32.21
C VAL A 322 11.41 15.62 -32.83
N GLN A 323 12.13 16.37 -32.02
CA GLN A 323 13.40 16.95 -32.45
C GLN A 323 14.41 15.80 -32.60
N TRP A 324 14.54 15.31 -33.80
CA TRP A 324 15.66 14.47 -34.15
C TRP A 324 16.91 15.37 -34.12
N PHE A 325 17.71 15.26 -33.07
CA PHE A 325 19.08 15.70 -33.16
C PHE A 325 19.78 14.71 -34.11
N LEU A 326 19.85 15.09 -35.37
CA LEU A 326 20.80 14.43 -36.28
C LEU A 326 22.19 14.75 -35.77
N PRO A 327 23.11 13.79 -35.72
CA PRO A 327 24.48 13.95 -35.24
C PRO A 327 25.26 14.96 -36.06
#